data_73418183809ea20751afebeddcfe8373
#
_entry.id   73418183809ea20751afebeddcfe8373
#
_cell.length_a   1.000
_cell.length_b   1.000
_cell.length_c   1.000
_cell.angle_alpha   90.00
_cell.angle_beta   90.00
_cell.angle_gamma   90.00
#
_symmetry.space_group_name_H-M   'P 1'
#
loop_
_entity.id
_entity.type
_entity.pdbx_description
1 polymer ?
#
loop_
_entity_poly.entity_id
_entity_poly.type
_entity_poly.pdbx_seq_one_letter_code
_entity_poly.pdbx_strand_id
1 'polypeptide(L)'
;MMAKQKIRIRLKAYDHRVLDQSAKRIVETAERTGARVIGPVPLPTRVERFTIRRSTFIDKDSHEHFEIRTHNRLIDVLDPDSKTIDMLMRLNLPAGVDIEIKI
;
A
#
# COMPACT_ATOMS: atom_id res chain seq x y z
N MET A 1 -14.66 -6.60 -29.72
CA MET A 1 -14.48 -7.24 -28.41
C MET A 1 -13.93 -6.22 -27.45
N MET A 2 -14.68 -5.88 -26.43
CA MET A 2 -14.20 -4.90 -25.47
C MET A 2 -13.23 -5.56 -24.50
N ALA A 3 -12.04 -4.99 -24.42
CA ALA A 3 -11.09 -5.40 -23.41
C ALA A 3 -11.64 -5.03 -22.04
N LYS A 4 -11.65 -5.98 -21.12
CA LYS A 4 -12.05 -5.70 -19.75
C LYS A 4 -11.03 -4.78 -19.10
N GLN A 5 -11.49 -3.66 -18.60
CA GLN A 5 -10.62 -2.75 -17.88
C GLN A 5 -10.32 -3.32 -16.51
N LYS A 6 -9.11 -3.06 -16.07
CA LYS A 6 -8.65 -3.51 -14.78
C LYS A 6 -7.84 -2.40 -14.15
N ILE A 7 -8.16 -2.08 -12.91
CA ILE A 7 -7.37 -1.12 -12.14
C ILE A 7 -6.55 -1.91 -11.14
N ARG A 8 -5.25 -1.73 -11.19
CA ARG A 8 -4.34 -2.31 -10.23
C ARG A 8 -3.89 -1.24 -9.25
N ILE A 9 -4.16 -1.47 -7.98
CA ILE A 9 -3.82 -0.54 -6.92
C ILE A 9 -2.76 -1.19 -6.04
N ARG A 10 -1.63 -0.51 -5.93
CA ARG A 10 -0.56 -0.95 -5.05
C ARG A 10 -0.45 0.03 -3.89
N LEU A 11 -0.49 -0.50 -2.68
CA LEU A 11 -0.36 0.27 -1.46
C LEU A 11 0.95 -0.06 -0.78
N LYS A 12 1.61 0.97 -0.27
CA LYS A 12 2.83 0.82 0.51
C LYS A 12 2.72 1.63 1.78
N ALA A 13 3.14 1.06 2.88
CA ALA A 13 3.23 1.77 4.14
C ALA A 13 4.23 1.10 5.07
N TYR A 14 4.75 1.86 6.00
CA TYR A 14 5.63 1.31 7.04
C TYR A 14 4.83 0.64 8.13
N ASP A 15 3.61 1.11 8.39
CA ASP A 15 2.73 0.54 9.40
C ASP A 15 1.69 -0.36 8.74
N HIS A 16 1.74 -1.65 9.07
CA HIS A 16 0.83 -2.63 8.50
C HIS A 16 -0.63 -2.41 8.90
N ARG A 17 -0.87 -1.84 10.08
CA ARG A 17 -2.23 -1.58 10.56
C ARG A 17 -2.92 -0.52 9.72
N VAL A 18 -2.20 0.57 9.48
CA VAL A 18 -2.72 1.66 8.64
C VAL A 18 -2.92 1.16 7.21
N LEU A 19 -1.99 0.35 6.74
CA LEU A 19 -2.07 -0.23 5.40
C LEU A 19 -3.30 -1.12 5.25
N ASP A 20 -3.57 -1.98 6.21
CA ASP A 20 -4.71 -2.88 6.17
C ASP A 20 -6.03 -2.11 6.24
N GLN A 21 -6.10 -1.06 7.05
CA GLN A 21 -7.29 -0.20 7.11
C GLN A 21 -7.53 0.50 5.78
N SER A 22 -6.47 0.98 5.15
CA SER A 22 -6.58 1.66 3.85
C SER A 22 -7.02 0.69 2.76
N ALA A 23 -6.46 -0.52 2.76
CA ALA A 23 -6.85 -1.57 1.82
C ALA A 23 -8.33 -1.92 1.97
N LYS A 24 -8.80 -2.03 3.20
CA LYS A 24 -10.20 -2.32 3.48
C LYS A 24 -11.12 -1.22 2.97
N ARG A 25 -10.75 0.04 3.16
CA ARG A 25 -11.50 1.18 2.64
C ARG A 25 -11.62 1.15 1.13
N ILE A 26 -10.53 0.85 0.45
CA ILE A 26 -10.52 0.77 -1.01
C ILE A 26 -11.43 -0.33 -1.49
N VAL A 27 -11.35 -1.50 -0.87
CA VAL A 27 -12.21 -2.63 -1.22
C VAL A 27 -13.68 -2.30 -1.01
N GLU A 28 -14.03 -1.73 0.12
CA GLU A 28 -15.41 -1.34 0.41
C GLU A 28 -15.94 -0.31 -0.59
N THR A 29 -15.10 0.67 -0.92
CA THR A 29 -15.48 1.71 -1.88
C THR A 29 -15.73 1.13 -3.26
N ALA A 30 -14.85 0.26 -3.72
CA ALA A 30 -14.99 -0.37 -5.02
C ALA A 30 -16.21 -1.29 -5.08
N GLU A 31 -16.45 -2.07 -4.05
CA GLU A 31 -17.62 -2.96 -3.98
C GLU A 31 -18.92 -2.17 -3.97
N ARG A 32 -18.91 -1.02 -3.31
CA ARG A 32 -20.10 -0.15 -3.24
C ARG A 32 -20.52 0.35 -4.61
N THR A 33 -19.59 0.48 -5.53
CA THR A 33 -19.87 0.89 -6.90
C THR A 33 -20.23 -0.26 -7.83
N GLY A 34 -20.22 -1.49 -7.31
CA GLY A 34 -20.55 -2.68 -8.10
C GLY A 34 -19.38 -3.32 -8.82
N ALA A 35 -18.17 -2.84 -8.62
CA ALA A 35 -16.99 -3.44 -9.22
C ALA A 35 -16.58 -4.72 -8.49
N ARG A 36 -15.95 -5.62 -9.22
CA ARG A 36 -15.36 -6.82 -8.62
C ARG A 36 -13.99 -6.49 -8.08
N VAL A 37 -13.71 -6.96 -6.89
CA VAL A 37 -12.43 -6.70 -6.23
C VAL A 37 -11.74 -8.03 -5.91
N ILE A 38 -10.50 -8.13 -6.34
CA ILE A 38 -9.64 -9.25 -5.98
C ILE A 38 -8.60 -8.73 -5.00
N GLY A 39 -8.52 -9.34 -3.86
CA GLY A 39 -7.56 -8.95 -2.84
C GLY A 39 -8.25 -8.34 -1.64
N PRO A 40 -7.53 -7.70 -0.74
CA PRO A 40 -6.11 -7.35 -0.86
C PRO A 40 -5.18 -8.55 -0.77
N VAL A 41 -4.17 -8.56 -1.63
CA VAL A 41 -3.15 -9.61 -1.64
C VAL A 41 -1.91 -9.06 -0.95
N PRO A 42 -1.44 -9.68 0.13
CA PRO A 42 -0.19 -9.26 0.75
C PRO A 42 0.99 -9.63 -0.15
N LEU A 43 1.79 -8.64 -0.47
CA LEU A 43 3.04 -8.86 -1.17
C LEU A 43 4.17 -9.02 -0.15
N PRO A 44 5.31 -9.57 -0.56
CA PRO A 44 6.42 -9.73 0.36
C PRO A 44 6.83 -8.41 1.01
N THR A 45 7.04 -8.43 2.31
CA THR A 45 7.49 -7.26 3.06
C THR A 45 8.95 -7.01 2.76
N ARG A 46 9.25 -5.80 2.35
CA ARG A 46 10.63 -5.41 2.11
C ARG A 46 11.23 -4.92 3.43
N VAL A 47 12.35 -5.51 3.79
CA VAL A 47 13.05 -5.16 5.02
C VAL A 47 14.39 -4.55 4.63
N GLU A 48 14.62 -3.32 5.08
CA GLU A 48 15.90 -2.66 4.92
C GLU A 48 16.51 -2.47 6.29
N ARG A 49 17.75 -2.91 6.43
CA ARG A 49 18.48 -2.79 7.68
C ARG A 49 19.59 -1.79 7.51
N PHE A 50 19.62 -0.83 8.40
CA PHE A 50 20.65 0.18 8.41
C PHE A 50 21.44 0.10 9.71
N THR A 51 22.75 0.16 9.58
CA THR A 51 23.63 0.30 10.72
C THR A 51 24.19 1.71 10.70
N ILE A 52 23.85 2.49 11.70
CA ILE A 52 24.39 3.82 11.85
C ILE A 52 25.49 3.78 12.89
N ARG A 53 26.68 4.15 12.47
CA ARG A 53 27.80 4.26 13.36
C ARG A 53 27.80 5.67 13.94
N ARG A 54 27.44 5.78 15.19
CA ARG A 54 27.58 7.05 15.90
C ARG A 54 28.99 7.16 16.40
N SER A 55 29.49 8.36 16.43
CA SER A 55 30.72 8.77 17.06
C SER A 55 31.74 7.67 17.35
N THR A 56 32.84 7.86 16.81
CA THR A 56 33.79 6.80 16.68
C THR A 56 34.67 6.56 17.86
N PHE A 57 34.71 7.39 18.87
CA PHE A 57 35.77 7.13 19.78
C PHE A 57 35.41 6.75 21.17
N ILE A 58 34.23 6.46 21.43
CA ILE A 58 33.94 6.22 22.81
C ILE A 58 33.39 4.84 23.04
N ASP A 59 32.73 4.27 22.05
CA ASP A 59 31.96 3.12 22.40
C ASP A 59 31.92 2.11 21.28
N LYS A 60 32.28 0.90 21.60
CA LYS A 60 32.14 -0.21 20.67
C LYS A 60 30.70 -0.55 20.40
N ASP A 61 29.80 -0.10 21.27
CA ASP A 61 28.37 -0.36 21.18
C ASP A 61 27.59 0.80 20.53
N SER A 62 28.28 1.74 19.93
CA SER A 62 27.62 2.88 19.28
C SER A 62 26.98 2.54 17.94
N HIS A 63 26.81 1.29 17.63
CA HIS A 63 26.11 0.87 16.44
C HIS A 63 24.63 0.79 16.74
N GLU A 64 23.86 1.65 16.12
CA GLU A 64 22.42 1.52 16.14
C GLU A 64 21.95 0.79 14.90
N HIS A 65 21.20 -0.24 15.10
CA HIS A 65 20.60 -0.97 14.00
C HIS A 65 19.18 -0.50 13.82
N PHE A 66 18.91 0.04 12.63
CA PHE A 66 17.57 0.44 12.26
C PHE A 66 17.05 -0.53 11.23
N GLU A 67 15.83 -0.95 11.42
CA GLU A 67 15.14 -1.81 10.51
C GLU A 67 13.90 -1.09 10.01
N ILE A 68 13.80 -0.92 8.71
CA ILE A 68 12.64 -0.33 8.08
C ILE A 68 11.92 -1.43 7.33
N ARG A 69 10.67 -1.68 7.71
CA ARG A 69 9.82 -2.66 7.05
C ARG A 69 8.80 -1.94 6.20
N THR A 70 8.81 -2.20 4.91
CA THR A 70 7.83 -1.67 3.99
C THR A 70 6.83 -2.76 3.64
N HIS A 71 5.60 -2.56 4.04
CA HIS A 71 4.52 -3.49 3.75
C HIS A 71 3.84 -3.09 2.44
N ASN A 72 3.52 -4.08 1.64
CA ASN A 72 2.88 -3.86 0.35
C ASN A 72 1.59 -4.65 0.27
N ARG A 73 0.57 -4.06 -0.34
CA ARG A 73 -0.69 -4.73 -0.63
C ARG A 73 -1.09 -4.45 -2.06
N LEU A 74 -1.65 -5.43 -2.71
CA LEU A 74 -2.11 -5.32 -4.09
C LEU A 74 -3.61 -5.55 -4.14
N ILE A 75 -4.32 -4.66 -4.79
CA ILE A 75 -5.76 -4.77 -4.99
C ILE A 75 -6.03 -4.64 -6.49
N ASP A 76 -6.75 -5.60 -7.04
CA ASP A 76 -7.20 -5.53 -8.42
C ASP A 76 -8.70 -5.26 -8.44
N VAL A 77 -9.08 -4.22 -9.13
CA VAL A 77 -10.48 -3.87 -9.34
C VAL A 77 -10.83 -4.23 -10.78
N LEU A 78 -11.76 -5.14 -10.94
CA LEU A 78 -12.19 -5.62 -12.25
C LEU A 78 -13.48 -4.94 -12.67
N ASP A 79 -13.58 -4.65 -13.95
CA ASP A 79 -14.76 -4.02 -14.54
C ASP A 79 -15.18 -2.72 -13.84
N PRO A 80 -14.23 -1.78 -13.61
CA PRO A 80 -14.59 -0.51 -13.00
C PRO A 80 -15.37 0.34 -13.98
N ASP A 81 -16.35 1.06 -13.48
CA ASP A 81 -17.02 2.10 -14.27
C ASP A 81 -16.44 3.47 -13.90
N SER A 82 -16.93 4.52 -14.54
CA SER A 82 -16.45 5.88 -14.26
C SER A 82 -16.73 6.29 -12.83
N LYS A 83 -17.80 5.80 -12.24
CA LYS A 83 -18.15 6.08 -10.85
C LYS A 83 -17.16 5.45 -9.89
N THR A 84 -16.71 4.23 -10.19
CA THR A 84 -15.69 3.54 -9.39
C THR A 84 -14.39 4.34 -9.38
N ILE A 85 -13.93 4.76 -10.55
CA ILE A 85 -12.70 5.54 -10.70
C ILE A 85 -12.82 6.85 -9.92
N ASP A 86 -13.95 7.54 -10.05
CA ASP A 86 -14.20 8.80 -9.38
C ASP A 86 -14.14 8.66 -7.86
N MET A 87 -14.80 7.65 -7.33
CA MET A 87 -14.82 7.43 -5.89
C MET A 87 -13.45 7.04 -5.34
N LEU A 88 -12.69 6.27 -6.10
CA LEU A 88 -11.32 5.91 -5.68
C LEU A 88 -10.40 7.12 -5.67
N MET A 89 -10.56 8.03 -6.65
CA MET A 89 -9.75 9.24 -6.70
C MET A 89 -10.06 10.21 -5.56
N ARG A 90 -11.28 10.19 -5.05
CA ARG A 90 -11.71 11.05 -3.95
C ARG A 90 -11.45 10.47 -2.57
N LEU A 91 -10.98 9.24 -2.52
CA LEU A 91 -10.78 8.57 -1.26
C LEU A 91 -9.62 9.20 -0.50
N ASN A 92 -9.90 9.62 0.74
CA ASN A 92 -8.87 10.13 1.63
C ASN A 92 -8.32 8.98 2.44
N LEU A 93 -7.03 8.73 2.27
CA LEU A 93 -6.34 7.71 3.04
C LEU A 93 -5.49 8.36 4.13
N PRO A 94 -5.21 7.63 5.21
CA PRO A 94 -4.34 8.15 6.26
C PRO A 94 -2.97 8.54 5.74
N ALA A 95 -2.34 9.49 6.40
CA ALA A 95 -0.97 9.86 6.11
C ALA A 95 -0.06 8.64 6.30
N GLY A 96 0.97 8.54 5.49
CA GLY A 96 1.93 7.45 5.57
C GLY A 96 1.63 6.27 4.65
N VAL A 97 0.56 6.34 3.88
CA VAL A 97 0.24 5.32 2.87
C VAL A 97 0.48 5.88 1.49
N ASP A 98 1.34 5.24 0.73
CA ASP A 98 1.56 5.57 -0.67
C ASP A 98 0.67 4.71 -1.55
N ILE A 99 0.02 5.35 -2.50
CA ILE A 99 -0.88 4.67 -3.43
C ILE A 99 -0.33 4.83 -4.84
N GLU A 100 -0.28 3.72 -5.55
CA GLU A 100 0.04 3.71 -6.97
C GLU A 100 -1.11 3.04 -7.71
N ILE A 101 -1.70 3.74 -8.66
CA ILE A 101 -2.83 3.25 -9.42
C ILE A 101 -2.42 3.10 -10.88
N LYS A 102 -2.60 1.91 -11.41
CA LYS A 102 -2.37 1.62 -12.82
C LYS A 102 -3.65 1.16 -13.47
N ILE A 103 -3.95 1.78 -14.57
CA ILE A 103 -5.11 1.41 -15.37
C ILE A 103 -4.70 0.54 -16.54
#